data_787167f9c2de98178e3c5e001034e8bd
#
_entry.id   787167f9c2de98178e3c5e001034e8bd
#
_cell.length_a   1.000
_cell.length_b   1.000
_cell.length_c   1.000
_cell.angle_alpha   90.00
_cell.angle_beta   90.00
_cell.angle_gamma   90.00
#
_symmetry.space_group_name_H-M   'P 1'
#
loop_
_entity.id
_entity.type
_entity.pdbx_description
1 polymer ?
#
loop_
_entity_poly.entity_id
_entity_poly.type
_entity_poly.pdbx_seq_one_letter_code
_entity_poly.pdbx_strand_id
1 'polypeptide(L)'
;MKKTTLVLGASPNENRYSNRAVIQLRSNKIPVIAYGIKPGEIADVKINLTLENWNEVDTISMYLSPKNQLSFYDFILKLNPNRVIFNPGTENPELETLLDEAGIAHERSCTLVLLSLGAY
;
A
#
# COMPACT_ATOMS: atom_id res chain seq x y z
N MET A 1 4.00 18.33 -6.44
CA MET A 1 3.45 17.83 -5.18
C MET A 1 3.64 16.32 -5.09
N LYS A 2 4.16 15.84 -3.99
CA LYS A 2 4.40 14.41 -3.85
C LYS A 2 3.12 13.67 -3.51
N LYS A 3 2.99 12.46 -4.07
CA LYS A 3 1.78 11.66 -3.97
C LYS A 3 1.89 10.70 -2.79
N THR A 4 0.86 10.67 -1.95
CA THR A 4 0.85 9.83 -0.75
C THR A 4 0.63 8.37 -1.11
N THR A 5 1.44 7.48 -0.52
CA THR A 5 1.27 6.04 -0.62
C THR A 5 0.74 5.49 0.69
N LEU A 6 -0.34 4.71 0.61
CA LEU A 6 -0.81 3.90 1.73
C LEU A 6 -0.17 2.52 1.64
N VAL A 7 0.66 2.16 2.61
CA VAL A 7 1.20 0.81 2.72
C VAL A 7 0.22 -0.01 3.55
N LEU A 8 -0.50 -0.91 2.90
CA LEU A 8 -1.55 -1.72 3.50
C LEU A 8 -0.99 -3.09 3.85
N GLY A 9 -0.83 -3.34 5.13
CA GLY A 9 -0.14 -4.52 5.64
C GLY A 9 1.27 -4.21 6.15
N ALA A 10 1.45 -3.01 6.71
CA ALA A 10 2.73 -2.60 7.28
C ALA A 10 3.07 -3.42 8.52
N SER A 11 4.35 -3.58 8.78
CA SER A 11 4.84 -4.37 9.92
C SER A 11 6.05 -3.70 10.56
N PRO A 12 6.16 -3.71 11.89
CA PRO A 12 7.35 -3.20 12.57
C PRO A 12 8.55 -4.14 12.43
N ASN A 13 8.34 -5.34 11.89
CA ASN A 13 9.41 -6.32 11.66
C ASN A 13 10.27 -5.90 10.47
N GLU A 14 11.53 -5.62 10.73
CA GLU A 14 12.49 -5.15 9.71
C GLU A 14 12.76 -6.17 8.61
N ASN A 15 12.43 -7.44 8.83
CA ASN A 15 12.62 -8.50 7.83
C ASN A 15 11.48 -8.55 6.81
N ARG A 16 10.38 -7.82 7.05
CA ARG A 16 9.26 -7.80 6.13
C ARG A 16 9.49 -6.82 4.99
N TYR A 17 9.07 -7.20 3.78
CA TYR A 17 9.18 -6.32 2.62
C TYR A 17 8.36 -5.05 2.79
N SER A 18 7.21 -5.11 3.48
CA SER A 18 6.41 -3.91 3.75
C SER A 18 7.18 -2.88 4.58
N ASN A 19 8.00 -3.35 5.54
CA ASN A 19 8.83 -2.48 6.36
C ASN A 19 9.86 -1.77 5.47
N ARG A 20 10.56 -2.54 4.64
CA ARG A 20 11.56 -2.00 3.71
C ARG A 20 10.94 -1.02 2.73
N ALA A 21 9.71 -1.28 2.28
CA ALA A 21 9.01 -0.38 1.37
C ALA A 21 8.76 0.99 2.01
N VAL A 22 8.31 1.01 3.26
CA VAL A 22 8.11 2.28 3.97
C VAL A 22 9.43 3.06 4.05
N ILE A 23 10.53 2.38 4.42
CA ILE A 23 11.84 3.01 4.52
C ILE A 23 12.25 3.60 3.17
N GLN A 24 12.12 2.83 2.09
CA GLN A 24 12.53 3.29 0.76
C GLN A 24 11.64 4.41 0.22
N LEU A 25 10.33 4.33 0.47
CA LEU A 25 9.43 5.41 0.10
C LEU A 25 9.84 6.71 0.80
N ARG A 26 10.10 6.64 2.11
CA ARG A 26 10.50 7.82 2.87
C ARG A 26 11.87 8.34 2.46
N SER A 27 12.81 7.48 2.11
CA SER A 27 14.12 7.94 1.64
C SER A 27 14.01 8.65 0.29
N ASN A 28 12.97 8.36 -0.48
CA ASN A 28 12.64 9.08 -1.71
C ASN A 28 11.70 10.26 -1.45
N LYS A 29 11.50 10.61 -0.18
CA LYS A 29 10.67 11.75 0.25
C LYS A 29 9.21 11.66 -0.19
N ILE A 30 8.69 10.44 -0.31
CA ILE A 30 7.29 10.19 -0.63
C ILE A 30 6.50 10.12 0.68
N PRO A 31 5.40 10.87 0.83
CA PRO A 31 4.56 10.78 2.02
C PRO A 31 3.95 9.38 2.13
N VAL A 32 3.99 8.79 3.33
CA VAL A 32 3.51 7.43 3.57
C VAL A 32 2.53 7.42 4.73
N ILE A 33 1.43 6.70 4.53
CA ILE A 33 0.52 6.28 5.58
C ILE A 33 0.70 4.77 5.70
N ALA A 34 0.97 4.27 6.90
CA ALA A 34 1.15 2.85 7.14
C ALA A 34 -0.01 2.32 7.96
N TYR A 35 -0.60 1.20 7.51
CA TYR A 35 -1.65 0.50 8.27
C TYR A 35 -1.22 -0.95 8.49
N GLY A 36 -1.31 -1.40 9.73
CA GLY A 36 -0.96 -2.77 10.09
C GLY A 36 -1.65 -3.22 11.37
N ILE A 37 -1.37 -4.47 11.75
CA ILE A 37 -2.03 -5.08 12.93
C ILE A 37 -1.21 -4.96 14.20
N LYS A 38 0.07 -4.56 14.09
CA LYS A 38 0.96 -4.41 15.25
C LYS A 38 1.43 -2.96 15.36
N PRO A 39 1.49 -2.43 16.59
CA PRO A 39 1.97 -1.06 16.78
C PRO A 39 3.47 -0.96 16.51
N GLY A 40 3.91 0.23 16.15
CA GLY A 40 5.31 0.53 15.94
C GLY A 40 5.51 1.71 15.01
N GLU A 41 6.76 1.98 14.75
CA GLU A 41 7.19 3.02 13.82
C GLU A 41 8.15 2.43 12.81
N ILE A 42 8.07 2.92 11.58
CA ILE A 42 9.02 2.56 10.52
C ILE A 42 9.54 3.88 9.96
N ALA A 43 10.85 4.13 10.08
CA ALA A 43 11.43 5.42 9.79
C ALA A 43 10.68 6.49 10.61
N ASP A 44 10.13 7.52 9.98
CA ASP A 44 9.36 8.55 10.66
C ASP A 44 7.84 8.33 10.56
N VAL A 45 7.42 7.10 10.25
CA VAL A 45 6.01 6.76 10.00
C VAL A 45 5.47 5.87 11.10
N LYS A 46 4.43 6.33 11.78
CA LYS A 46 3.75 5.52 12.79
C LYS A 46 2.75 4.58 12.11
N ILE A 47 2.72 3.33 12.55
CA ILE A 47 1.75 2.37 12.03
C ILE A 47 0.37 2.66 12.65
N ASN A 48 -0.61 2.90 11.80
CA ASN A 48 -2.00 3.04 12.21
C ASN A 48 -2.62 1.67 12.38
N LEU A 49 -3.38 1.49 13.45
CA LEU A 49 -4.04 0.21 13.74
C LEU A 49 -5.53 0.25 13.39
N THR A 50 -6.04 1.41 13.02
CA THR A 50 -7.43 1.59 12.60
C THR A 50 -7.47 2.27 11.24
N LEU A 51 -8.49 1.91 10.45
CA LEU A 51 -8.72 2.55 9.17
C LEU A 51 -9.38 3.91 9.40
N GLU A 52 -8.93 4.91 8.64
CA GLU A 52 -9.49 6.25 8.73
C GLU A 52 -9.82 6.75 7.31
N ASN A 53 -10.55 7.84 7.23
CA ASN A 53 -10.87 8.47 5.95
C ASN A 53 -9.71 9.36 5.51
N TRP A 54 -8.59 8.74 5.15
CA TRP A 54 -7.45 9.48 4.64
C TRP A 54 -7.80 10.13 3.31
N ASN A 55 -7.47 11.39 3.18
CA ASN A 55 -7.67 12.12 1.94
C ASN A 55 -6.44 12.00 1.05
N GLU A 56 -6.67 12.04 -0.26
CA GLU A 56 -5.59 12.19 -1.24
C GLU A 56 -4.57 11.05 -1.24
N VAL A 57 -5.00 9.81 -0.99
CA VAL A 57 -4.14 8.66 -1.20
C VAL A 57 -4.02 8.42 -2.70
N ASP A 58 -2.81 8.56 -3.23
CA ASP A 58 -2.54 8.31 -4.64
C ASP A 58 -2.40 6.82 -4.94
N THR A 59 -1.60 6.13 -4.16
CA THR A 59 -1.22 4.75 -4.40
C THR A 59 -1.43 3.92 -3.15
N ILE A 60 -2.00 2.72 -3.33
CA ILE A 60 -1.97 1.69 -2.30
C ILE A 60 -0.88 0.68 -2.68
N SER A 61 0.10 0.51 -1.79
CA SER A 61 1.09 -0.55 -1.91
C SER A 61 0.61 -1.73 -1.07
N MET A 62 0.13 -2.78 -1.74
CA MET A 62 -0.55 -3.91 -1.11
C MET A 62 0.45 -4.95 -0.61
N TYR A 63 0.39 -5.24 0.69
CA TYR A 63 1.21 -6.27 1.32
C TYR A 63 0.38 -7.30 2.10
N LEU A 64 -0.95 -7.20 2.05
CA LEU A 64 -1.82 -8.22 2.62
C LEU A 64 -1.96 -9.39 1.65
N SER A 65 -2.02 -10.62 2.17
CA SER A 65 -2.35 -11.78 1.33
C SER A 65 -3.77 -11.62 0.78
N PRO A 66 -4.10 -12.29 -0.34
CA PRO A 66 -5.45 -12.18 -0.92
C PRO A 66 -6.56 -12.49 0.09
N LYS A 67 -6.35 -13.51 0.92
CA LYS A 67 -7.32 -13.88 1.96
C LYS A 67 -7.60 -12.72 2.92
N ASN A 68 -6.56 -11.98 3.29
CA ASN A 68 -6.69 -10.88 4.24
C ASN A 68 -7.17 -9.59 3.57
N GLN A 69 -7.20 -9.54 2.25
CA GLN A 69 -7.68 -8.36 1.52
C GLN A 69 -9.21 -8.26 1.51
N LEU A 70 -9.91 -9.36 1.67
CA LEU A 70 -11.36 -9.41 1.49
C LEU A 70 -12.10 -8.37 2.33
N SER A 71 -11.75 -8.24 3.59
CA SER A 71 -12.41 -7.29 4.49
C SER A 71 -12.06 -5.83 4.18
N PHE A 72 -11.12 -5.57 3.27
CA PHE A 72 -10.70 -4.22 2.91
C PHE A 72 -11.25 -3.75 1.57
N TYR A 73 -12.01 -4.59 0.85
CA TYR A 73 -12.49 -4.22 -0.50
C TYR A 73 -13.28 -2.92 -0.50
N ASP A 74 -14.27 -2.80 0.39
CA ASP A 74 -15.11 -1.60 0.43
C ASP A 74 -14.30 -0.35 0.79
N PHE A 75 -13.37 -0.50 1.72
CA PHE A 75 -12.48 0.59 2.10
C PHE A 75 -11.64 1.06 0.92
N ILE A 76 -11.04 0.13 0.18
CA ILE A 76 -10.19 0.45 -0.97
C ILE A 76 -11.00 1.18 -2.05
N LEU A 77 -12.18 0.66 -2.37
CA LEU A 77 -13.03 1.27 -3.40
C LEU A 77 -13.50 2.67 -2.98
N LYS A 78 -13.84 2.84 -1.72
CA LYS A 78 -14.26 4.13 -1.18
C LYS A 78 -13.10 5.13 -1.16
N LEU A 79 -11.90 4.66 -0.85
CA LEU A 79 -10.71 5.49 -0.85
C LEU A 79 -10.40 6.03 -2.24
N ASN A 80 -10.71 5.24 -3.27
CA ASN A 80 -10.58 5.60 -4.67
C ASN A 80 -9.19 6.12 -5.02
N PRO A 81 -8.14 5.33 -4.78
CA PRO A 81 -6.77 5.75 -5.12
C PRO A 81 -6.60 5.81 -6.64
N ASN A 82 -5.54 6.45 -7.10
CA ASN A 82 -5.21 6.48 -8.52
C ASN A 82 -4.65 5.15 -9.01
N ARG A 83 -4.00 4.38 -8.13
CA ARG A 83 -3.52 3.03 -8.49
C ARG A 83 -3.35 2.15 -7.27
N VAL A 84 -3.39 0.84 -7.50
CA VAL A 84 -3.05 -0.18 -6.51
C VAL A 84 -1.89 -1.00 -7.06
N ILE A 85 -0.83 -1.13 -6.27
CA ILE A 85 0.30 -2.01 -6.61
C ILE A 85 0.13 -3.30 -5.82
N PHE A 86 -0.03 -4.41 -6.54
CA PHE A 86 -0.05 -5.74 -5.94
C PHE A 86 1.39 -6.26 -5.89
N ASN A 87 2.03 -6.13 -4.72
CA ASN A 87 3.38 -6.63 -4.53
C ASN A 87 3.38 -8.17 -4.63
N PRO A 88 4.54 -8.81 -4.91
CA PRO A 88 4.58 -10.27 -5.05
C PRO A 88 3.94 -11.00 -3.87
N GLY A 89 3.06 -11.93 -4.17
CA GLY A 89 2.31 -12.70 -3.17
C GLY A 89 0.96 -12.12 -2.80
N THR A 90 0.61 -10.95 -3.32
CA THR A 90 -0.67 -10.29 -3.00
C THR A 90 -1.65 -10.29 -4.16
N GLU A 91 -1.28 -10.85 -5.29
CA GLU A 91 -2.08 -10.88 -6.52
C GLU A 91 -3.48 -11.42 -6.22
N ASN A 92 -4.51 -10.68 -6.63
CA ASN A 92 -5.89 -10.99 -6.28
C ASN A 92 -6.82 -10.67 -7.45
N PRO A 93 -7.12 -11.68 -8.30
CA PRO A 93 -7.98 -11.46 -9.46
C PRO A 93 -9.36 -10.91 -9.10
N GLU A 94 -9.93 -11.31 -7.97
CA GLU A 94 -11.24 -10.79 -7.55
C GLU A 94 -11.19 -9.29 -7.29
N LEU A 95 -10.20 -8.83 -6.54
CA LEU A 95 -10.05 -7.39 -6.28
C LEU A 95 -9.68 -6.66 -7.55
N GLU A 96 -8.83 -7.23 -8.39
CA GLU A 96 -8.48 -6.62 -9.68
C GLU A 96 -9.71 -6.37 -10.53
N THR A 97 -10.66 -7.31 -10.56
CA THR A 97 -11.92 -7.14 -11.28
C THR A 97 -12.73 -5.98 -10.70
N LEU A 98 -12.82 -5.90 -9.37
CA LEU A 98 -13.55 -4.80 -8.71
C LEU A 98 -12.90 -3.44 -9.02
N LEU A 99 -11.58 -3.39 -9.05
CA LEU A 99 -10.85 -2.17 -9.40
C LEU A 99 -11.11 -1.76 -10.85
N ASP A 100 -11.12 -2.72 -11.78
CA ASP A 100 -11.42 -2.46 -13.17
C ASP A 100 -12.83 -1.85 -13.32
N GLU A 101 -13.80 -2.44 -12.61
CA GLU A 101 -15.18 -1.93 -12.64
C GLU A 101 -15.30 -0.52 -12.06
N ALA A 102 -14.44 -0.19 -11.12
CA ALA A 102 -14.42 1.14 -10.50
C ALA A 102 -13.53 2.15 -11.25
N GLY A 103 -12.84 1.71 -12.28
CA GLY A 103 -11.93 2.58 -13.05
C GLY A 103 -10.66 2.91 -12.33
N ILE A 104 -10.21 2.07 -11.39
CA ILE A 104 -8.98 2.27 -10.64
C ILE A 104 -7.86 1.45 -11.27
N ALA A 105 -6.77 2.12 -11.65
CA ALA A 105 -5.61 1.46 -12.23
C ALA A 105 -4.93 0.54 -11.20
N HIS A 106 -4.39 -0.57 -11.67
CA HIS A 106 -3.64 -1.47 -10.82
C HIS A 106 -2.55 -2.18 -11.62
N GLU A 107 -1.55 -2.69 -10.92
CA GLU A 107 -0.48 -3.45 -11.55
C GLU A 107 0.09 -4.47 -10.57
N ARG A 108 0.63 -5.55 -11.10
CA ARG A 108 1.36 -6.56 -10.34
C ARG A 108 2.84 -6.21 -10.44
N SER A 109 3.38 -5.58 -9.41
CA SER A 109 4.75 -5.06 -9.41
C SER A 109 5.31 -5.10 -7.99
N CYS A 110 6.60 -4.91 -7.88
CA CYS A 110 7.25 -4.79 -6.58
C CYS A 110 7.59 -3.32 -6.32
N THR A 111 7.03 -2.75 -5.27
CA THR A 111 7.27 -1.35 -4.90
C THR A 111 8.77 -1.06 -4.77
N LEU A 112 9.53 -1.96 -4.13
CA LEU A 112 10.97 -1.78 -3.96
C LEU A 112 11.70 -1.74 -5.30
N VAL A 113 11.32 -2.62 -6.23
CA VAL A 113 11.92 -2.65 -7.57
C VAL A 113 11.58 -1.36 -8.32
N LEU A 114 10.31 -0.93 -8.28
CA LEU A 114 9.91 0.32 -8.95
C LEU A 114 10.73 1.50 -8.43
N LEU A 115 10.91 1.59 -7.11
CA LEU A 115 11.70 2.67 -6.51
C LEU A 115 13.16 2.60 -6.95
N SER A 116 13.74 1.40 -6.98
CA SER A 116 15.15 1.23 -7.36
C SER A 116 15.40 1.58 -8.82
N LEU A 117 14.39 1.40 -9.68
CA LEU A 117 14.49 1.73 -11.10
C LEU A 117 14.10 3.18 -11.43
N GLY A 118 13.65 3.94 -10.42
CA GLY A 118 13.13 5.28 -10.66
C GLY A 118 11.80 5.26 -11.41
N ALA A 119 11.06 4.14 -11.33
CA ALA A 119 9.82 3.92 -12.09
C ALA A 119 8.56 3.96 -11.21
N TYR A 120 8.70 4.37 -9.98
CA TYR A 120 7.57 4.41 -9.04
C TYR A 120 6.56 5.53 -9.36
#